data_cfd5a25574da2885fb22af97741ef5f7
#
_entry.id   cfd5a25574da2885fb22af97741ef5f7
#
_cell.length_a   1.000
_cell.length_b   1.000
_cell.length_c   1.000
_cell.angle_alpha   90.00
_cell.angle_beta   90.00
_cell.angle_gamma   90.00
#
_symmetry.space_group_name_H-M   'P 1'
#
loop_
_entity.id
_entity.type
_entity.pdbx_description
1 polymer ?
#
loop_
_entity_poly.entity_id
_entity_poly.type
_entity_poly.pdbx_seq_one_letter_code
_entity_poly.pdbx_strand_id
1 'polypeptide(L)'
;SPVSNPVTDKIANDIIQRHLKKINKTNKNIKIVANDFYHIKHLKTGFDAAWLCFENFEGVESKLEGLEVKKLYLEDVQIPNFCALDVFASKTFANSNKNLIDDFKSMAQESIKILSRDLDYSKSSYYAFTKTKPSPLMDNIIKDTIYRFKNPFDNSKNKWKNLHQYVVTQKISDISDLQYADMFV
;
A
#
# COMPACT_ATOMS: atom_id res chain seq x y z
N SER A 1 -0.61 -13.95 3.65
CA SER A 1 -1.63 -12.89 3.76
C SER A 1 -1.70 -12.43 5.19
N PRO A 2 -1.58 -11.12 5.47
CA PRO A 2 -1.75 -10.62 6.82
C PRO A 2 -3.22 -10.70 7.19
N VAL A 3 -3.54 -11.43 8.23
CA VAL A 3 -4.88 -11.63 8.77
C VAL A 3 -5.88 -12.15 7.72
N SER A 4 -6.58 -13.21 7.97
CA SER A 4 -7.60 -13.76 7.07
C SER A 4 -8.62 -12.69 6.66
N ASN A 5 -8.42 -12.13 5.46
CA ASN A 5 -9.31 -11.13 4.87
C ASN A 5 -9.78 -11.63 3.50
N PRO A 6 -11.07 -11.98 3.36
CA PRO A 6 -11.59 -12.55 2.11
C PRO A 6 -11.35 -11.68 0.87
N VAL A 7 -11.29 -10.34 1.03
CA VAL A 7 -11.04 -9.41 -0.06
C VAL A 7 -9.59 -9.51 -0.53
N THR A 8 -8.64 -9.42 0.39
CA THR A 8 -7.21 -9.50 0.06
C THR A 8 -6.84 -10.88 -0.47
N ASP A 9 -7.46 -11.95 0.03
CA ASP A 9 -7.22 -13.32 -0.42
C ASP A 9 -7.76 -13.53 -1.85
N LYS A 10 -8.90 -12.94 -2.21
CA LYS A 10 -9.39 -12.95 -3.59
C LYS A 10 -8.43 -12.24 -4.54
N ILE A 11 -7.92 -11.07 -4.16
CA ILE A 11 -6.96 -10.32 -4.97
C ILE A 11 -5.65 -11.13 -5.12
N ALA A 12 -5.13 -11.70 -4.04
CA ALA A 12 -3.96 -12.56 -4.09
C ALA A 12 -4.14 -13.74 -5.04
N ASN A 13 -5.28 -14.41 -4.98
CA ASN A 13 -5.62 -15.50 -5.91
C ASN A 13 -5.66 -15.01 -7.36
N ASP A 14 -6.28 -13.86 -7.66
CA ASP A 14 -6.33 -13.32 -9.02
C ASP A 14 -4.92 -12.99 -9.54
N ILE A 15 -4.06 -12.39 -8.71
CA ILE A 15 -2.64 -12.14 -9.04
C ILE A 15 -1.93 -13.43 -9.43
N ILE A 16 -2.07 -14.45 -8.60
CA ILE A 16 -1.43 -15.74 -8.82
C ILE A 16 -1.91 -16.37 -10.12
N GLN A 17 -3.24 -16.40 -10.36
CA GLN A 17 -3.81 -16.98 -11.58
C GLN A 17 -3.35 -16.25 -12.84
N ARG A 18 -3.33 -14.93 -12.83
CA ARG A 18 -2.85 -14.11 -13.96
C ARG A 18 -1.37 -14.34 -14.22
N HIS A 19 -0.55 -14.38 -13.16
CA HIS A 19 0.87 -14.67 -13.29
C HIS A 19 1.13 -16.05 -13.86
N LEU A 20 0.47 -17.08 -13.33
CA LEU A 20 0.61 -18.46 -13.83
C LEU A 20 0.19 -18.58 -15.30
N LYS A 21 -0.91 -17.95 -15.69
CA LYS A 21 -1.34 -17.88 -17.09
C LYS A 21 -0.28 -17.23 -17.97
N LYS A 22 0.33 -16.13 -17.53
CA LYS A 22 1.38 -15.41 -18.25
C LYS A 22 2.62 -16.28 -18.53
N ILE A 23 2.95 -17.18 -17.60
CA ILE A 23 4.10 -18.08 -17.71
C ILE A 23 3.73 -19.52 -18.17
N ASN A 24 2.51 -19.70 -18.70
CA ASN A 24 1.99 -20.99 -19.18
C ASN A 24 2.08 -22.13 -18.14
N LYS A 25 1.84 -21.81 -16.87
CA LYS A 25 1.78 -22.81 -15.77
C LYS A 25 0.38 -22.91 -15.21
N THR A 26 0.07 -24.07 -14.67
CA THR A 26 -1.21 -24.33 -13.96
C THR A 26 -0.99 -24.36 -12.46
N ASN A 27 -1.99 -23.85 -11.75
CA ASN A 27 -2.00 -23.90 -10.28
C ASN A 27 -2.49 -25.27 -9.81
N LYS A 28 -1.61 -26.10 -9.25
CA LYS A 28 -2.04 -27.35 -8.63
C LYS A 28 -1.94 -27.35 -7.11
N ASN A 29 -1.11 -26.52 -6.50
CA ASN A 29 -0.80 -26.65 -5.06
C ASN A 29 -0.48 -25.30 -4.37
N ILE A 30 -1.16 -24.20 -4.72
CA ILE A 30 -0.93 -22.94 -4.01
C ILE A 30 -1.85 -22.86 -2.81
N LYS A 31 -1.27 -22.63 -1.64
CA LYS A 31 -1.98 -22.44 -0.39
C LYS A 31 -1.72 -21.02 0.11
N ILE A 32 -2.78 -20.22 0.28
CA ILE A 32 -2.71 -18.94 0.95
C ILE A 32 -2.88 -19.19 2.45
N VAL A 33 -1.92 -18.73 3.23
CA VAL A 33 -1.92 -18.87 4.68
C VAL A 33 -2.03 -17.47 5.30
N ALA A 34 -2.98 -17.30 6.22
CA ALA A 34 -3.06 -16.11 7.03
C ALA A 34 -1.89 -16.07 8.02
N ASN A 35 -1.20 -14.95 8.11
CA ASN A 35 -0.09 -14.75 9.03
C ASN A 35 0.04 -13.28 9.42
N ASP A 36 1.02 -12.95 10.24
CA ASP A 36 1.33 -11.57 10.61
C ASP A 36 2.04 -10.78 9.49
N PHE A 37 2.43 -9.55 9.77
CA PHE A 37 3.13 -8.67 8.82
C PHE A 37 4.65 -8.86 8.75
N TYR A 38 5.23 -9.87 9.41
CA TYR A 38 6.68 -10.14 9.38
C TYR A 38 7.08 -10.91 8.11
N HIS A 39 6.79 -10.32 6.96
CA HIS A 39 6.94 -10.96 5.64
C HIS A 39 8.36 -11.46 5.37
N ILE A 40 9.38 -10.66 5.66
CA ILE A 40 10.79 -11.03 5.43
C ILE A 40 11.19 -12.21 6.29
N LYS A 41 10.77 -12.24 7.57
CA LYS A 41 10.98 -13.38 8.45
C LYS A 41 10.33 -14.64 7.89
N HIS A 42 9.11 -14.54 7.37
CA HIS A 42 8.40 -15.69 6.79
C HIS A 42 9.10 -16.23 5.56
N LEU A 43 9.56 -15.37 4.65
CA LEU A 43 10.34 -15.81 3.49
C LEU A 43 11.63 -16.53 3.91
N LYS A 44 12.32 -16.06 4.95
CA LYS A 44 13.53 -16.71 5.50
C LYS A 44 13.22 -18.04 6.18
N THR A 45 12.00 -18.30 6.62
CA THR A 45 11.59 -19.54 7.30
C THR A 45 10.88 -20.54 6.40
N GLY A 46 10.88 -20.33 5.08
CA GLY A 46 10.45 -21.32 4.10
C GLY A 46 9.11 -21.05 3.43
N PHE A 47 8.55 -19.84 3.57
CA PHE A 47 7.43 -19.43 2.73
C PHE A 47 7.95 -19.05 1.33
N ASP A 48 7.27 -19.51 0.29
CA ASP A 48 7.66 -19.27 -1.11
C ASP A 48 7.40 -17.84 -1.58
N ALA A 49 6.39 -17.17 -1.00
CA ALA A 49 6.00 -15.81 -1.36
C ALA A 49 5.30 -15.08 -0.20
N ALA A 50 5.36 -13.75 -0.25
CA ALA A 50 4.61 -12.86 0.63
C ALA A 50 3.71 -11.93 -0.19
N TRP A 51 2.53 -11.61 0.34
CA TRP A 51 1.53 -10.75 -0.27
C TRP A 51 1.28 -9.51 0.58
N LEU A 52 0.94 -8.39 -0.05
CA LEU A 52 0.80 -7.06 0.58
C LEU A 52 2.10 -6.53 1.19
N CYS A 53 3.21 -6.77 0.51
CA CYS A 53 4.48 -6.17 0.86
C CYS A 53 4.57 -4.74 0.33
N PHE A 54 5.09 -3.84 1.13
CA PHE A 54 5.34 -2.46 0.74
C PHE A 54 6.80 -2.28 0.35
N GLU A 55 7.02 -1.65 -0.80
CA GLU A 55 8.38 -1.46 -1.34
C GLU A 55 9.27 -0.64 -0.39
N ASN A 56 8.68 0.32 0.31
CA ASN A 56 9.37 1.17 1.28
C ASN A 56 9.62 0.51 2.66
N PHE A 57 8.99 -0.62 2.94
CA PHE A 57 9.20 -1.42 4.15
C PHE A 57 9.91 -2.73 3.81
N GLU A 58 9.19 -3.74 3.37
CA GLU A 58 9.75 -5.05 3.06
C GLU A 58 10.74 -5.01 1.90
N GLY A 59 10.53 -4.12 0.93
CA GLY A 59 11.49 -3.91 -0.14
C GLY A 59 12.83 -3.37 0.35
N VAL A 60 12.82 -2.50 1.36
CA VAL A 60 14.03 -1.99 2.03
C VAL A 60 14.64 -3.07 2.92
N GLU A 61 13.83 -3.74 3.74
CA GLU A 61 14.28 -4.79 4.66
C GLU A 61 14.96 -5.94 3.90
N SER A 62 14.34 -6.42 2.82
CA SER A 62 14.91 -7.50 2.00
C SER A 62 16.30 -7.16 1.47
N LYS A 63 16.51 -5.90 1.02
CA LYS A 63 17.81 -5.45 0.54
C LYS A 63 18.87 -5.40 1.66
N LEU A 64 18.50 -4.88 2.84
CA LEU A 64 19.41 -4.81 3.97
C LEU A 64 19.79 -6.19 4.50
N GLU A 65 18.85 -7.13 4.45
CA GLU A 65 19.04 -8.51 4.85
C GLU A 65 19.77 -9.38 3.79
N GLY A 66 20.10 -8.79 2.64
CA GLY A 66 20.72 -9.51 1.52
C GLY A 66 19.85 -10.61 0.91
N LEU A 67 18.53 -10.50 1.08
CA LEU A 67 17.59 -11.49 0.54
C LEU A 67 17.28 -11.16 -0.93
N GLU A 68 17.64 -12.06 -1.83
CA GLU A 68 17.25 -11.96 -3.24
C GLU A 68 15.78 -12.31 -3.40
N VAL A 69 14.94 -11.32 -3.66
CA VAL A 69 13.52 -11.48 -3.88
C VAL A 69 13.12 -11.06 -5.29
N LYS A 70 12.32 -11.87 -5.95
CA LYS A 70 11.65 -11.48 -7.19
C LYS A 70 10.34 -10.77 -6.83
N LYS A 71 10.20 -9.53 -7.31
CA LYS A 71 9.01 -8.72 -7.07
C LYS A 71 8.02 -8.90 -8.24
N LEU A 72 6.76 -8.99 -7.89
CA LEU A 72 5.64 -9.01 -8.83
C LEU A 72 4.74 -7.82 -8.49
N TYR A 73 4.72 -6.83 -9.37
CA TYR A 73 3.89 -5.64 -9.22
C TYR A 73 2.48 -5.89 -9.78
N LEU A 74 1.49 -5.16 -9.30
CA LEU A 74 0.11 -5.30 -9.75
C LEU A 74 -0.04 -5.04 -11.25
N GLU A 75 0.70 -4.07 -11.77
CA GLU A 75 0.74 -3.72 -13.19
C GLU A 75 1.27 -4.86 -14.07
N ASP A 76 2.19 -5.68 -13.56
CA ASP A 76 2.75 -6.83 -14.29
C ASP A 76 1.69 -7.87 -14.62
N VAL A 77 0.61 -7.91 -13.86
CA VAL A 77 -0.53 -8.83 -14.00
C VAL A 77 -1.83 -8.11 -14.37
N GLN A 78 -1.74 -6.86 -14.81
CA GLN A 78 -2.89 -6.05 -15.25
C GLN A 78 -3.97 -5.89 -14.16
N ILE A 79 -3.56 -5.74 -12.92
CA ILE A 79 -4.41 -5.35 -11.82
C ILE A 79 -4.20 -3.86 -11.57
N PRO A 80 -5.26 -3.06 -11.41
CA PRO A 80 -5.12 -1.65 -11.11
C PRO A 80 -4.32 -1.43 -9.84
N ASN A 81 -3.37 -0.50 -9.89
CA ASN A 81 -2.69 -0.06 -8.69
C ASN A 81 -3.68 0.67 -7.78
N PHE A 82 -3.61 0.41 -6.50
CA PHE A 82 -4.48 1.03 -5.49
C PHE A 82 -3.65 1.62 -4.34
N CYS A 83 -4.21 2.65 -3.74
CA CYS A 83 -3.61 3.22 -2.53
C CYS A 83 -3.87 2.27 -1.36
N ALA A 84 -2.82 1.86 -0.69
CA ALA A 84 -2.94 0.96 0.45
C ALA A 84 -3.30 1.70 1.75
N LEU A 85 -2.97 3.00 1.81
CA LEU A 85 -3.21 3.86 2.96
C LEU A 85 -3.75 5.20 2.46
N ASP A 86 -4.97 5.51 2.86
CA ASP A 86 -5.66 6.75 2.53
C ASP A 86 -6.24 7.40 3.77
N VAL A 87 -6.38 8.73 3.74
CA VAL A 87 -7.11 9.47 4.75
C VAL A 87 -8.53 9.69 4.24
N PHE A 88 -9.51 9.29 5.03
CA PHE A 88 -10.91 9.47 4.69
C PHE A 88 -11.71 10.07 5.86
N ALA A 89 -12.80 10.73 5.52
CA ALA A 89 -13.74 11.29 6.48
C ALA A 89 -15.17 10.85 6.11
N SER A 90 -16.07 10.82 7.11
CA SER A 90 -17.49 10.64 6.79
C SER A 90 -18.00 11.84 5.99
N LYS A 91 -18.96 11.61 5.10
CA LYS A 91 -19.58 12.67 4.29
C LYS A 91 -20.17 13.80 5.15
N THR A 92 -20.83 13.44 6.24
CA THR A 92 -21.39 14.42 7.20
C THR A 92 -20.28 15.28 7.79
N PHE A 93 -19.18 14.66 8.26
CA PHE A 93 -18.05 15.41 8.80
C PHE A 93 -17.41 16.31 7.74
N ALA A 94 -17.15 15.79 6.54
CA ALA A 94 -16.55 16.53 5.45
C ALA A 94 -17.38 17.76 5.05
N ASN A 95 -18.70 17.61 4.94
CA ASN A 95 -19.59 18.71 4.58
C ASN A 95 -19.65 19.79 5.66
N SER A 96 -19.60 19.41 6.95
CA SER A 96 -19.68 20.34 8.07
C SER A 96 -18.35 21.01 8.42
N ASN A 97 -17.22 20.46 7.92
CA ASN A 97 -15.87 20.88 8.33
C ASN A 97 -14.93 21.11 7.15
N LYS A 98 -15.41 21.72 6.07
CA LYS A 98 -14.61 21.94 4.84
C LYS A 98 -13.30 22.66 5.12
N ASN A 99 -13.34 23.76 5.88
CA ASN A 99 -12.15 24.51 6.22
C ASN A 99 -11.11 23.66 6.96
N LEU A 100 -11.55 22.83 7.91
CA LEU A 100 -10.65 21.94 8.66
C LEU A 100 -9.99 20.90 7.76
N ILE A 101 -10.71 20.39 6.75
CA ILE A 101 -10.15 19.46 5.76
C ILE A 101 -9.13 20.16 4.87
N ASP A 102 -9.42 21.38 4.42
CA ASP A 102 -8.50 22.15 3.60
C ASP A 102 -7.25 22.56 4.37
N ASP A 103 -7.39 22.95 5.63
CA ASP A 103 -6.27 23.20 6.55
C ASP A 103 -5.40 21.95 6.74
N PHE A 104 -6.04 20.78 6.99
CA PHE A 104 -5.32 19.51 7.10
C PHE A 104 -4.53 19.19 5.83
N LYS A 105 -5.14 19.33 4.64
CA LYS A 105 -4.45 19.11 3.36
C LYS A 105 -3.26 20.05 3.20
N SER A 106 -3.44 21.33 3.52
CA SER A 106 -2.39 22.34 3.43
C SER A 106 -1.24 22.03 4.39
N MET A 107 -1.53 21.70 5.63
CA MET A 107 -0.52 21.33 6.62
C MET A 107 0.24 20.05 6.21
N ALA A 108 -0.47 19.04 5.70
CA ALA A 108 0.16 17.81 5.25
C ALA A 108 1.09 18.06 4.05
N GLN A 109 0.66 18.86 3.07
CA GLN A 109 1.49 19.25 1.93
C GLN A 109 2.77 20.01 2.37
N GLU A 110 2.62 20.96 3.28
CA GLU A 110 3.77 21.72 3.79
C GLU A 110 4.72 20.83 4.61
N SER A 111 4.18 19.95 5.44
CA SER A 111 4.99 18.95 6.18
C SER A 111 5.80 18.07 5.23
N ILE A 112 5.20 17.59 4.15
CA ILE A 112 5.91 16.78 3.15
C ILE A 112 7.03 17.58 2.46
N LYS A 113 6.81 18.86 2.15
CA LYS A 113 7.87 19.72 1.60
C LYS A 113 9.04 19.88 2.57
N ILE A 114 8.75 20.11 3.86
CA ILE A 114 9.78 20.23 4.90
C ILE A 114 10.57 18.92 5.00
N LEU A 115 9.88 17.79 5.16
CA LEU A 115 10.48 16.47 5.28
C LEU A 115 11.31 16.09 4.03
N SER A 116 10.88 16.50 2.84
CA SER A 116 11.60 16.19 1.59
C SER A 116 12.87 17.02 1.39
N ARG A 117 13.01 18.15 2.08
CA ARG A 117 14.19 19.02 1.98
C ARG A 117 15.33 18.62 2.89
N ASP A 118 15.02 18.05 4.03
CA ASP A 118 15.98 17.73 5.08
C ASP A 118 15.71 16.33 5.65
N LEU A 119 16.50 15.36 5.17
CA LEU A 119 16.36 13.97 5.59
C LEU A 119 16.77 13.75 7.06
N ASP A 120 17.76 14.50 7.56
CA ASP A 120 18.22 14.34 8.94
C ASP A 120 17.18 14.92 9.92
N TYR A 121 16.59 16.05 9.55
CA TYR A 121 15.42 16.57 10.28
C TYR A 121 14.26 15.57 10.28
N SER A 122 13.98 14.94 9.15
CA SER A 122 12.91 13.96 9.04
C SER A 122 13.11 12.74 9.92
N LYS A 123 14.33 12.22 9.95
CA LYS A 123 14.70 11.10 10.84
C LYS A 123 14.59 11.51 12.31
N SER A 124 15.17 12.64 12.67
CA SER A 124 15.13 13.13 14.06
C SER A 124 13.71 13.38 14.54
N SER A 125 12.87 13.97 13.69
CA SER A 125 11.42 14.20 13.97
C SER A 125 10.68 12.88 14.17
N TYR A 126 10.90 11.88 13.31
CA TYR A 126 10.30 10.56 13.45
C TYR A 126 10.69 9.91 14.77
N TYR A 127 11.97 9.87 15.10
CA TYR A 127 12.46 9.24 16.33
C TYR A 127 11.99 9.99 17.59
N ALA A 128 11.94 11.31 17.54
CA ALA A 128 11.41 12.12 18.64
C ALA A 128 9.92 11.83 18.87
N PHE A 129 9.13 11.72 17.81
CA PHE A 129 7.70 11.44 17.89
C PHE A 129 7.41 10.01 18.36
N THR A 130 8.07 9.01 17.76
CA THR A 130 7.82 7.60 18.07
C THR A 130 8.52 7.12 19.33
N LYS A 131 9.49 7.90 19.85
CA LYS A 131 10.36 7.53 20.98
C LYS A 131 11.11 6.20 20.76
N THR A 132 11.35 5.85 19.50
CA THR A 132 12.11 4.67 19.12
C THR A 132 13.59 5.01 18.95
N LYS A 133 14.45 4.01 19.09
CA LYS A 133 15.90 4.19 18.85
C LYS A 133 16.19 4.19 17.35
N PRO A 134 17.13 5.05 16.88
CA PRO A 134 17.61 5.01 15.51
C PRO A 134 18.13 3.62 15.12
N SER A 135 17.82 3.22 13.88
CA SER A 135 18.34 1.98 13.31
C SER A 135 18.58 2.12 11.80
N PRO A 136 19.55 1.39 11.22
CA PRO A 136 19.79 1.42 9.78
C PRO A 136 18.56 1.05 8.95
N LEU A 137 17.75 0.11 9.42
CA LEU A 137 16.52 -0.29 8.76
C LEU A 137 15.53 0.88 8.70
N MET A 138 15.23 1.50 9.85
CA MET A 138 14.26 2.60 9.91
C MET A 138 14.77 3.84 9.17
N ASP A 139 16.05 4.14 9.22
CA ASP A 139 16.67 5.23 8.45
C ASP A 139 16.44 5.08 6.94
N ASN A 140 16.60 3.87 6.42
CA ASN A 140 16.36 3.59 5.02
C ASN A 140 14.87 3.58 4.67
N ILE A 141 14.00 3.08 5.56
CA ILE A 141 12.54 3.15 5.40
C ILE A 141 12.08 4.61 5.33
N ILE A 142 12.53 5.46 6.24
CA ILE A 142 12.19 6.91 6.25
C ILE A 142 12.63 7.55 4.94
N LYS A 143 13.88 7.33 4.52
CA LYS A 143 14.42 7.86 3.27
C LYS A 143 13.59 7.43 2.06
N ASP A 144 13.27 6.15 1.92
CA ASP A 144 12.50 5.63 0.79
C ASP A 144 11.04 6.13 0.83
N THR A 145 10.44 6.21 2.02
CA THR A 145 9.07 6.72 2.21
C THR A 145 8.96 8.18 1.79
N ILE A 146 9.89 9.04 2.24
CA ILE A 146 9.91 10.47 1.87
C ILE A 146 10.08 10.62 0.36
N TYR A 147 10.94 9.84 -0.27
CA TYR A 147 11.11 9.85 -1.72
C TYR A 147 9.80 9.55 -2.47
N ARG A 148 8.89 8.75 -1.88
CA ARG A 148 7.59 8.40 -2.47
C ARG A 148 6.49 9.44 -2.23
N PHE A 149 6.65 10.35 -1.29
CA PHE A 149 5.69 11.44 -1.04
C PHE A 149 5.68 12.52 -2.13
N LYS A 150 5.79 12.14 -3.39
CA LYS A 150 5.85 13.11 -4.50
C LYS A 150 4.52 13.84 -4.74
N ASN A 151 3.40 13.16 -4.50
CA ASN A 151 2.05 13.69 -4.75
C ASN A 151 1.02 13.06 -3.78
N PRO A 152 1.03 13.47 -2.50
CA PRO A 152 0.26 12.79 -1.46
C PRO A 152 -1.26 12.91 -1.63
N PHE A 153 -1.72 13.87 -2.43
CA PHE A 153 -3.14 14.12 -2.69
C PHE A 153 -3.51 13.96 -4.17
N ASP A 154 -2.68 13.25 -4.93
CA ASP A 154 -3.05 12.85 -6.29
C ASP A 154 -4.11 11.73 -6.24
N ASN A 155 -5.32 12.14 -5.87
CA ASN A 155 -6.52 11.33 -5.98
C ASN A 155 -7.05 11.42 -7.42
N SER A 156 -6.28 10.91 -8.38
CA SER A 156 -6.81 10.85 -9.74
C SER A 156 -8.06 9.96 -9.73
N LYS A 157 -9.22 10.55 -9.99
CA LYS A 157 -10.50 9.84 -10.10
C LYS A 157 -10.41 8.60 -10.99
N ASN A 158 -9.46 8.61 -11.93
CA ASN A 158 -9.21 7.48 -12.83
C ASN A 158 -8.61 6.26 -12.12
N LYS A 159 -7.71 6.45 -11.17
CA LYS A 159 -7.18 5.32 -10.37
C LYS A 159 -8.28 4.62 -9.60
N TRP A 160 -9.11 5.41 -8.90
CA TRP A 160 -10.23 4.90 -8.14
C TRP A 160 -11.31 4.26 -9.03
N LYS A 161 -11.58 4.84 -10.21
CA LYS A 161 -12.51 4.27 -11.18
C LYS A 161 -12.03 2.90 -11.67
N ASN A 162 -10.75 2.77 -11.99
CA ASN A 162 -10.18 1.49 -12.43
C ASN A 162 -10.26 0.45 -11.32
N LEU A 163 -9.96 0.84 -10.09
CA LEU A 163 -10.10 -0.04 -8.93
C LEU A 163 -11.55 -0.47 -8.71
N HIS A 164 -12.50 0.48 -8.75
CA HIS A 164 -13.94 0.18 -8.62
C HIS A 164 -14.38 -0.83 -9.67
N GLN A 165 -14.06 -0.59 -10.95
CA GLN A 165 -14.39 -1.51 -12.03
C GLN A 165 -13.78 -2.90 -11.82
N TYR A 166 -12.53 -2.96 -11.36
CA TYR A 166 -11.86 -4.21 -11.05
C TYR A 166 -12.57 -4.99 -9.94
N VAL A 167 -12.82 -4.37 -8.80
CA VAL A 167 -13.42 -5.07 -7.64
C VAL A 167 -14.87 -5.52 -7.91
N VAL A 168 -15.62 -4.76 -8.69
CA VAL A 168 -16.99 -5.15 -9.12
C VAL A 168 -16.92 -6.31 -10.11
N THR A 169 -16.07 -6.23 -11.14
CA THR A 169 -15.89 -7.29 -12.14
C THR A 169 -15.45 -8.61 -11.52
N GLN A 170 -14.55 -8.54 -10.52
CA GLN A 170 -14.08 -9.72 -9.80
C GLN A 170 -15.03 -10.18 -8.68
N LYS A 171 -16.20 -9.56 -8.56
CA LYS A 171 -17.18 -9.85 -7.49
C LYS A 171 -16.55 -9.80 -6.09
N ILE A 172 -15.63 -8.86 -5.89
CA ILE A 172 -15.00 -8.56 -4.60
C ILE A 172 -15.90 -7.60 -3.82
N SER A 173 -16.56 -6.67 -4.52
CA SER A 173 -17.46 -5.67 -3.97
C SER A 173 -18.67 -5.52 -4.88
N ASP A 174 -19.80 -5.14 -4.30
CA ASP A 174 -21.08 -4.84 -4.96
C ASP A 174 -21.39 -3.33 -4.96
N ILE A 175 -20.41 -2.47 -4.67
CA ILE A 175 -20.56 -1.02 -4.70
C ILE A 175 -21.04 -0.58 -6.08
N SER A 176 -22.22 0.04 -6.14
CA SER A 176 -22.78 0.58 -7.37
C SER A 176 -22.03 1.83 -7.85
N ASP A 177 -22.20 2.20 -9.14
CA ASP A 177 -21.62 3.42 -9.69
C ASP A 177 -22.10 4.68 -8.95
N LEU A 178 -23.33 4.69 -8.45
CA LEU A 178 -23.88 5.79 -7.65
C LEU A 178 -23.18 5.89 -6.30
N GLN A 179 -23.01 4.77 -5.60
CA GLN A 179 -22.28 4.74 -4.34
C GLN A 179 -20.82 5.16 -4.54
N TYR A 180 -20.18 4.66 -5.60
CA TYR A 180 -18.81 5.06 -5.94
C TYR A 180 -18.72 6.57 -6.22
N ALA A 181 -19.62 7.14 -7.02
CA ALA A 181 -19.62 8.57 -7.31
C ALA A 181 -19.82 9.43 -6.05
N ASP A 182 -20.55 8.92 -5.05
CA ASP A 182 -20.84 9.60 -3.80
C ASP A 182 -19.67 9.56 -2.78
N MET A 183 -18.61 8.78 -3.05
CA MET A 183 -17.40 8.70 -2.20
C MET A 183 -16.47 9.89 -2.37
N PHE A 184 -16.60 10.68 -3.43
CA PHE A 184 -15.72 11.81 -3.72
C PHE A 184 -16.46 13.13 -3.48
N VAL A 185 -15.98 13.90 -2.52
CA VAL A 185 -16.49 15.23 -2.16
C VAL A 185 -15.59 16.31 -2.74
#